data_bf759fd728b60f216965cc8743c6b728
#
_entry.id   bf759fd728b60f216965cc8743c6b728
#
_cell.length_a   1.000
_cell.length_b   1.000
_cell.length_c   1.000
_cell.angle_alpha   90.00
_cell.angle_beta   90.00
_cell.angle_gamma   90.00
#
_symmetry.space_group_name_H-M   'P 1'
#
loop_
_entity.id
_entity.type
_entity.pdbx_description
1 polymer ?
#
loop_
_entity_poly.entity_id
_entity_poly.type
_entity_poly.pdbx_seq_one_letter_code
_entity_poly.pdbx_strand_id
1 'polypeptide(L)'
;MLKIYLDWNSINNIQTRHPKLYELIKEYGHLFIFPYSNAHIRDLIVSRSPENKYFEKDVSTLTEICGKHHLSFANNVMQPLFGFPKDYIETFGDA
;
A
#
# COMPACT_ATOMS: atom_id res chain seq x y z
N MET A 1 -7.03 -17.80 3.23
CA MET A 1 -6.64 -16.96 2.09
C MET A 1 -5.16 -16.59 2.20
N LEU A 2 -4.41 -16.73 1.11
CA LEU A 2 -2.99 -16.44 1.12
C LEU A 2 -2.73 -14.95 1.20
N LYS A 3 -1.83 -14.54 2.12
CA LYS A 3 -1.40 -13.16 2.28
C LYS A 3 -0.02 -13.00 1.65
N ILE A 4 0.12 -12.01 0.76
CA ILE A 4 1.37 -11.73 0.06
C ILE A 4 1.75 -10.28 0.31
N TYR A 5 2.87 -10.06 0.99
CA TYR A 5 3.39 -8.71 1.26
C TYR A 5 4.33 -8.28 0.15
N LEU A 6 4.06 -7.10 -0.42
CA LEU A 6 4.89 -6.49 -1.45
C LEU A 6 5.46 -5.17 -0.92
N ASP A 7 6.79 -4.99 -1.01
CA ASP A 7 7.40 -3.71 -0.69
C ASP A 7 7.19 -2.71 -1.84
N TRP A 8 7.56 -1.44 -1.61
CA TRP A 8 7.38 -0.41 -2.64
C TRP A 8 8.14 -0.71 -3.92
N ASN A 9 9.35 -1.28 -3.84
CA ASN A 9 10.11 -1.60 -5.03
C ASN A 9 9.39 -2.65 -5.87
N SER A 10 8.82 -3.65 -5.23
CA SER A 10 8.06 -4.69 -5.93
C SER A 10 6.79 -4.11 -6.56
N ILE A 11 6.06 -3.27 -5.83
CA ILE A 11 4.85 -2.62 -6.35
C ILE A 11 5.17 -1.76 -7.57
N ASN A 12 6.23 -0.93 -7.49
CA ASN A 12 6.65 -0.08 -8.59
C ASN A 12 7.09 -0.90 -9.81
N ASN A 13 7.85 -1.96 -9.61
CA ASN A 13 8.28 -2.84 -10.70
C ASN A 13 7.09 -3.48 -11.41
N ILE A 14 6.14 -3.99 -10.66
CA ILE A 14 4.95 -4.61 -11.23
C ILE A 14 4.17 -3.59 -12.05
N GLN A 15 3.95 -2.40 -11.49
CA GLN A 15 3.16 -1.35 -12.14
C GLN A 15 3.83 -0.82 -13.40
N THR A 16 5.16 -0.58 -13.36
CA THR A 16 5.85 0.11 -14.46
C THR A 16 6.42 -0.86 -15.51
N ARG A 17 6.86 -2.05 -15.12
CA ARG A 17 7.55 -2.99 -16.00
C ARG A 17 6.73 -4.22 -16.35
N HIS A 18 5.71 -4.53 -15.57
CA HIS A 18 4.90 -5.74 -15.75
C HIS A 18 3.41 -5.41 -15.72
N PRO A 19 2.92 -4.62 -16.69
CA PRO A 19 1.51 -4.18 -16.67
C PRO A 19 0.52 -5.34 -16.73
N LYS A 20 0.87 -6.44 -17.42
CA LYS A 20 0.00 -7.62 -17.44
C LYS A 20 -0.12 -8.27 -16.08
N LEU A 21 0.98 -8.34 -15.33
CA LEU A 21 0.96 -8.86 -13.97
C LEU A 21 0.13 -7.96 -13.05
N TYR A 22 0.25 -6.66 -13.20
CA TYR A 22 -0.55 -5.69 -12.46
C TYR A 22 -2.06 -5.92 -12.70
N GLU A 23 -2.45 -6.10 -13.97
CA GLU A 23 -3.84 -6.39 -14.31
C GLU A 23 -4.31 -7.71 -13.72
N LEU A 24 -3.47 -8.76 -13.71
CA LEU A 24 -3.80 -10.03 -13.10
C LEU A 24 -4.00 -9.90 -11.59
N ILE A 25 -3.17 -9.12 -10.91
CA ILE A 25 -3.32 -8.87 -9.48
C ILE A 25 -4.66 -8.20 -9.18
N LYS A 26 -5.06 -7.21 -9.99
CA LYS A 26 -6.35 -6.57 -9.82
C LYS A 26 -7.51 -7.52 -10.10
N GLU A 27 -7.40 -8.34 -11.15
CA GLU A 27 -8.45 -9.27 -11.54
C GLU A 27 -8.65 -10.39 -10.52
N TYR A 28 -7.55 -10.94 -9.99
CA TYR A 28 -7.59 -12.05 -9.04
C TYR A 28 -7.36 -11.63 -7.60
N GLY A 29 -7.43 -10.33 -7.32
CA GLY A 29 -7.19 -9.79 -5.99
C GLY A 29 -8.14 -10.33 -4.92
N HIS A 30 -9.32 -10.81 -5.33
CA HIS A 30 -10.28 -11.42 -4.41
C HIS A 30 -9.82 -12.78 -3.87
N LEU A 31 -8.82 -13.41 -4.51
CA LEU A 31 -8.28 -14.71 -4.08
C LEU A 31 -7.09 -14.58 -3.13
N PHE A 32 -6.52 -13.37 -3.01
CA PHE A 32 -5.33 -13.12 -2.21
C PHE A 32 -5.52 -11.86 -1.40
N ILE A 33 -4.73 -11.74 -0.33
CA ILE A 33 -4.64 -10.53 0.45
C ILE A 33 -3.23 -9.97 0.26
N PHE A 34 -3.14 -8.72 -0.21
CA PHE A 34 -1.87 -7.99 -0.35
C PHE A 34 -1.86 -6.87 0.68
N PRO A 35 -1.42 -7.13 1.92
CA PRO A 35 -1.45 -6.10 2.95
C PRO A 35 -0.37 -5.04 2.72
N TYR A 36 -0.67 -3.80 3.11
CA TYR A 36 0.34 -2.76 3.25
C TYR A 36 0.71 -2.60 4.72
N SER A 37 1.83 -1.93 4.99
CA SER A 37 2.34 -1.76 6.34
C SER A 37 2.55 -0.29 6.67
N ASN A 38 2.92 -0.04 7.93
CA ASN A 38 3.32 1.30 8.37
C ASN A 38 4.51 1.84 7.57
N ALA A 39 5.39 0.96 7.07
CA ALA A 39 6.51 1.36 6.23
C ALA A 39 6.03 2.01 4.92
N HIS A 40 5.01 1.44 4.28
CA HIS A 40 4.41 2.05 3.09
C HIS A 40 3.85 3.44 3.39
N ILE A 41 3.14 3.58 4.51
CA ILE A 41 2.53 4.85 4.91
C ILE A 41 3.62 5.88 5.22
N ARG A 42 4.67 5.48 5.92
CA ARG A 42 5.79 6.38 6.25
C ARG A 42 6.45 6.91 4.98
N ASP A 43 6.70 6.04 4.00
CA ASP A 43 7.32 6.44 2.75
C ASP A 43 6.43 7.43 1.97
N LEU A 44 5.12 7.22 1.98
CA LEU A 44 4.17 8.14 1.37
C LEU A 44 4.17 9.49 2.06
N ILE A 45 4.18 9.53 3.39
CA ILE A 45 4.19 10.78 4.15
C ILE A 45 5.47 11.56 3.88
N VAL A 46 6.63 10.88 3.86
CA VAL A 46 7.93 11.51 3.59
C VAL A 46 7.96 12.11 2.19
N SER A 47 7.35 11.44 1.20
CA SER A 47 7.31 11.92 -0.18
C SER A 47 6.22 12.96 -0.44
N ARG A 48 5.35 13.22 0.53
CA ARG A 48 4.23 14.15 0.39
C ARG A 48 4.73 15.59 0.32
N SER A 49 4.64 16.19 -0.86
CA SER A 49 4.97 17.60 -1.05
C SER A 49 4.17 18.14 -2.22
N PRO A 50 3.97 19.48 -2.30
CA PRO A 50 3.26 20.07 -3.44
C PRO A 50 3.94 19.79 -4.78
N GLU A 51 5.25 19.57 -4.78
CA GLU A 51 6.02 19.28 -5.99
C GLU A 51 5.94 17.81 -6.40
N ASN A 52 5.52 16.91 -5.51
CA ASN A 52 5.46 15.49 -5.82
C ASN A 52 4.12 15.14 -6.48
N LYS A 53 4.12 15.18 -7.81
CA LYS A 53 2.94 14.84 -8.61
C LYS A 53 2.61 13.35 -8.62
N TYR A 54 3.46 12.50 -8.06
CA TYR A 54 3.21 11.05 -8.01
C TYR A 54 2.55 10.60 -6.72
N PHE A 55 2.40 11.49 -5.74
CA PHE A 55 1.85 11.13 -4.43
C PHE A 55 0.44 10.53 -4.55
N GLU A 56 -0.46 11.22 -5.23
CA GLU A 56 -1.85 10.76 -5.40
C GLU A 56 -1.91 9.44 -6.17
N LYS A 57 -1.07 9.29 -7.18
CA LYS A 57 -0.97 8.05 -7.95
C LYS A 57 -0.50 6.90 -7.07
N ASP A 58 0.50 7.13 -6.22
CA ASP A 58 1.04 6.10 -5.35
C ASP A 58 0.01 5.67 -4.30
N VAL A 59 -0.73 6.61 -3.72
CA VAL A 59 -1.82 6.29 -2.79
C VAL A 59 -2.89 5.46 -3.49
N SER A 60 -3.26 5.83 -4.72
CA SER A 60 -4.25 5.11 -5.50
C SER A 60 -3.79 3.70 -5.83
N THR A 61 -2.52 3.53 -6.23
CA THR A 61 -1.95 2.22 -6.55
C THR A 61 -1.96 1.31 -5.31
N LEU A 62 -1.53 1.82 -4.18
CA LEU A 62 -1.52 1.06 -2.94
C LEU A 62 -2.94 0.63 -2.55
N THR A 63 -3.90 1.52 -2.71
CA THR A 63 -5.31 1.24 -2.42
C THR A 63 -5.88 0.16 -3.36
N GLU A 64 -5.53 0.21 -4.65
CA GLU A 64 -5.99 -0.79 -5.62
C GLU A 64 -5.46 -2.18 -5.31
N ILE A 65 -4.19 -2.28 -4.89
CA ILE A 65 -3.56 -3.57 -4.61
C ILE A 65 -3.93 -4.08 -3.22
N CYS A 66 -3.84 -3.23 -2.21
CA CYS A 66 -3.93 -3.64 -0.81
C CYS A 66 -5.31 -3.46 -0.20
N GLY A 67 -6.13 -2.55 -0.75
CA GLY A 67 -7.43 -2.26 -0.19
C GLY A 67 -7.30 -1.76 1.25
N LYS A 68 -8.07 -2.37 2.13
CA LYS A 68 -8.09 -2.00 3.57
C LYS A 68 -7.18 -2.86 4.44
N HIS A 69 -6.45 -3.80 3.85
CA HIS A 69 -5.63 -4.74 4.63
C HIS A 69 -4.32 -4.08 5.05
N HIS A 70 -4.18 -3.83 6.34
CA HIS A 70 -3.06 -3.12 6.94
C HIS A 70 -2.37 -4.01 7.98
N LEU A 71 -1.06 -4.14 7.89
CA LEU A 71 -0.26 -4.80 8.91
C LEU A 71 0.44 -3.74 9.75
N SER A 72 0.08 -3.66 11.03
CA SER A 72 0.69 -2.76 11.98
C SER A 72 1.59 -3.56 12.92
N PHE A 73 2.78 -3.03 13.18
CA PHE A 73 3.69 -3.62 14.16
C PHE A 73 3.70 -2.74 15.40
N ALA A 74 3.13 -3.27 16.49
CA ALA A 74 3.06 -2.57 17.76
C ALA A 74 3.38 -3.55 18.89
N ASN A 75 4.16 -3.08 19.88
CA ASN A 75 4.57 -3.90 21.04
C ASN A 75 5.22 -5.22 20.64
N ASN A 76 6.02 -5.19 19.56
CA ASN A 76 6.70 -6.36 18.98
C ASN A 76 5.74 -7.45 18.48
N VAL A 77 4.50 -7.07 18.21
CA VAL A 77 3.48 -7.98 17.64
C VAL A 77 2.97 -7.40 16.34
N MET A 78 2.92 -8.25 15.30
CA MET A 78 2.31 -7.90 14.02
C MET A 78 0.81 -8.08 14.15
N GLN A 79 0.05 -6.99 13.92
CA GLN A 79 -1.39 -7.02 14.04
C GLN A 79 -2.05 -6.66 12.71
N PRO A 80 -2.98 -7.47 12.20
CA PRO A 80 -3.78 -7.07 11.05
C PRO A 80 -4.81 -6.03 11.48
N LEU A 81 -4.85 -4.92 10.71
CA LEU A 81 -5.84 -3.87 10.87
C LEU A 81 -6.62 -3.74 9.56
N PHE A 82 -7.68 -2.95 9.61
CA PHE A 82 -8.56 -2.81 8.46
C PHE A 82 -8.90 -1.35 8.22
N GLY A 83 -8.22 -0.73 7.24
CA GLY A 83 -8.44 0.66 6.86
C GLY A 83 -7.66 1.02 5.61
N PHE A 84 -8.17 1.98 4.84
CA PHE A 84 -7.52 2.42 3.62
C PHE A 84 -6.22 3.18 3.93
N PRO A 85 -5.21 3.11 3.03
CA PRO A 85 -3.96 3.87 3.21
C PRO A 85 -4.19 5.37 3.45
N LYS A 86 -5.15 5.96 2.75
CA LYS A 86 -5.48 7.38 2.89
C LYS A 86 -5.85 7.76 4.32
N ASP A 87 -6.61 6.91 5.00
CA ASP A 87 -7.05 7.17 6.37
C ASP A 87 -5.86 7.28 7.32
N TYR A 88 -4.87 6.42 7.15
CA TYR A 88 -3.67 6.44 7.98
C TYR A 88 -2.75 7.61 7.65
N ILE A 89 -2.67 7.99 6.38
CA ILE A 89 -1.90 9.15 5.95
C ILE A 89 -2.46 10.42 6.60
N GLU A 90 -3.78 10.58 6.59
CA GLU A 90 -4.44 11.74 7.20
C GLU A 90 -4.24 11.77 8.72
N THR A 91 -4.26 10.60 9.36
CA THR A 91 -4.07 10.50 10.80
C THR A 91 -2.63 10.80 11.22
N PHE A 92 -1.63 10.22 10.53
CA PHE A 92 -0.23 10.33 10.91
C PHE A 92 0.48 11.51 10.27
N GLY A 93 -0.01 11.97 9.12
CA GLY A 93 0.61 13.07 8.39
C GLY A 93 0.45 14.44 9.03
N ASP A 94 -0.52 14.59 9.94
CA ASP A 94 -0.80 15.83 10.65
C ASP A 94 -0.12 15.89 12.03
N ALA A 95 0.59 14.86 12.39
CA ALA A 95 1.26 14.79 13.70
C ALA A 95 2.51 15.63 13.76
#